data_db29308b924f5a70955698971a31b974
#
_entry.id   db29308b924f5a70955698971a31b974
#
_cell.length_a   1.000
_cell.length_b   1.000
_cell.length_c   1.000
_cell.angle_alpha   90.00
_cell.angle_beta   90.00
_cell.angle_gamma   90.00
#
_symmetry.space_group_name_H-M   'P 1'
#
loop_
_entity.id
_entity.type
_entity.pdbx_description
1 polymer ?
#
loop_
_entity_poly.entity_id
_entity_poly.type
_entity_poly.pdbx_seq_one_letter_code
_entity_poly.pdbx_strand_id
1 'polypeptide(L)'
;MGNQEYKMTISKAEIIRIHQEEYMNGISTTKLGKKYEVSSAYFSRWFKKLGLPVRNNSDKSRKYVFNENVFEKIDTEEKAYWLGFLYADGYIMSRRKNGNPKVGITLSVNDIGHLEKFRKFVSGDMPIKIYKPSKSGYEGSGDYCRILITSEKMASDLIRHGVLEHKTNVLKPPKLPPTLIKHFIRGYYDGDGSIWCQSNKSGKDTQYSVGFVGTKDMLEFIQQELMSRRILTREYPMSRRRPDSDVLQWKFGGNNIVIDYLMYLYSDASVYLERKLRKADGLKTLAYSRL
;
A
#
# COMPACT_ATOMS: atom_id res chain seq x y z
N MET A 1 -2.04 -41.92 36.03
CA MET A 1 -1.85 -40.44 36.03
C MET A 1 -3.22 -39.80 35.89
N GLY A 2 -3.74 -39.23 37.00
CA GLY A 2 -5.12 -38.75 37.08
C GLY A 2 -5.40 -37.58 36.13
N ASN A 3 -6.50 -37.72 35.40
CA ASN A 3 -7.09 -36.59 34.66
C ASN A 3 -7.62 -35.57 35.69
N GLN A 4 -6.83 -34.55 36.00
CA GLN A 4 -7.39 -33.39 36.72
C GLN A 4 -8.37 -32.69 35.78
N GLU A 5 -9.66 -32.88 35.98
CA GLU A 5 -10.70 -32.05 35.34
C GLU A 5 -10.57 -30.62 35.87
N TYR A 6 -9.95 -29.78 35.08
CA TYR A 6 -9.88 -28.35 35.37
C TYR A 6 -11.24 -27.71 35.15
N LYS A 7 -11.84 -27.21 36.23
CA LYS A 7 -13.13 -26.54 36.23
C LYS A 7 -13.07 -25.30 35.32
N MET A 8 -14.03 -25.17 34.39
CA MET A 8 -14.15 -24.03 33.51
C MET A 8 -14.70 -22.85 34.30
N THR A 9 -13.89 -21.84 34.57
CA THR A 9 -14.26 -20.65 35.34
C THR A 9 -14.96 -19.62 34.47
N ILE A 10 -14.66 -19.58 33.14
CA ILE A 10 -15.23 -18.69 32.14
C ILE A 10 -16.05 -19.53 31.17
N SER A 11 -17.24 -19.06 30.77
CA SER A 11 -18.10 -19.82 29.85
C SER A 11 -17.44 -20.10 28.50
N LYS A 12 -17.85 -21.18 27.82
CA LYS A 12 -17.35 -21.56 26.50
C LYS A 12 -17.57 -20.42 25.47
N ALA A 13 -18.74 -19.79 25.49
CA ALA A 13 -19.07 -18.69 24.59
C ALA A 13 -18.14 -17.49 24.82
N GLU A 14 -17.89 -17.18 26.10
CA GLU A 14 -17.00 -16.08 26.46
C GLU A 14 -15.53 -16.37 26.09
N ILE A 15 -15.06 -17.61 26.21
CA ILE A 15 -13.72 -18.00 25.76
C ILE A 15 -13.59 -17.85 24.24
N ILE A 16 -14.63 -18.19 23.46
CA ILE A 16 -14.65 -18.03 22.01
C ILE A 16 -14.62 -16.54 21.66
N ARG A 17 -15.41 -15.72 22.34
CA ARG A 17 -15.42 -14.25 22.16
C ARG A 17 -14.03 -13.65 22.45
N ILE A 18 -13.45 -13.96 23.61
CA ILE A 18 -12.12 -13.52 24.01
C ILE A 18 -11.05 -13.96 22.98
N HIS A 19 -11.18 -15.19 22.46
CA HIS A 19 -10.28 -15.68 21.43
C HIS A 19 -10.38 -14.82 20.16
N GLN A 20 -11.58 -14.56 19.65
CA GLN A 20 -11.80 -13.82 18.40
C GLN A 20 -11.46 -12.34 18.53
N GLU A 21 -11.96 -11.69 19.59
CA GLU A 21 -11.88 -10.23 19.74
C GLU A 21 -10.57 -9.76 20.39
N GLU A 22 -9.93 -10.59 21.21
CA GLU A 22 -8.76 -10.16 21.96
C GLU A 22 -7.50 -10.96 21.60
N TYR A 23 -7.56 -12.29 21.67
CA TYR A 23 -6.36 -13.10 21.42
C TYR A 23 -5.89 -13.03 19.98
N MET A 24 -6.78 -13.17 19.01
CA MET A 24 -6.43 -13.08 17.59
C MET A 24 -5.99 -11.66 17.20
N ASN A 25 -6.46 -10.66 17.92
CA ASN A 25 -6.06 -9.26 17.76
C ASN A 25 -4.79 -8.86 18.54
N GLY A 26 -4.01 -9.86 19.02
CA GLY A 26 -2.65 -9.60 19.52
C GLY A 26 -2.49 -9.66 21.03
N ILE A 27 -3.55 -9.70 21.83
CA ILE A 27 -3.43 -9.78 23.29
C ILE A 27 -2.86 -11.16 23.67
N SER A 28 -1.77 -11.20 24.44
CA SER A 28 -1.16 -12.47 24.84
C SER A 28 -1.99 -13.20 25.91
N THR A 29 -1.90 -14.54 25.95
CA THR A 29 -2.55 -15.34 27.01
C THR A 29 -2.12 -14.91 28.42
N THR A 30 -0.93 -14.37 28.59
CA THR A 30 -0.47 -13.78 29.86
C THR A 30 -1.24 -12.52 30.22
N LYS A 31 -1.48 -11.62 29.26
CA LYS A 31 -2.29 -10.41 29.48
C LYS A 31 -3.75 -10.76 29.71
N LEU A 32 -4.30 -11.74 28.97
CA LEU A 32 -5.65 -12.26 29.19
C LEU A 32 -5.77 -12.88 30.59
N GLY A 33 -4.80 -13.68 30.99
CA GLY A 33 -4.78 -14.25 32.34
C GLY A 33 -4.86 -13.19 33.44
N LYS A 34 -4.11 -12.12 33.31
CA LYS A 34 -4.19 -10.98 34.24
C LYS A 34 -5.54 -10.27 34.19
N LYS A 35 -6.08 -10.01 33.00
CA LYS A 35 -7.36 -9.30 32.80
C LYS A 35 -8.56 -10.07 33.37
N TYR A 36 -8.56 -11.38 33.21
CA TYR A 36 -9.66 -12.24 33.60
C TYR A 36 -9.37 -13.03 34.91
N GLU A 37 -8.31 -12.67 35.64
CA GLU A 37 -7.90 -13.25 36.92
C GLU A 37 -7.75 -14.79 36.91
N VAL A 38 -7.21 -15.30 35.78
CA VAL A 38 -6.91 -16.72 35.60
C VAL A 38 -5.44 -16.91 35.21
N SER A 39 -4.92 -18.12 35.31
CA SER A 39 -3.55 -18.40 34.89
C SER A 39 -3.38 -18.22 33.38
N SER A 40 -2.19 -17.82 32.93
CA SER A 40 -1.88 -17.72 31.49
C SER A 40 -2.07 -19.06 30.75
N ALA A 41 -1.84 -20.17 31.43
CA ALA A 41 -2.06 -21.52 30.91
C ALA A 41 -3.55 -21.88 30.74
N TYR A 42 -4.45 -21.18 31.43
CA TYR A 42 -5.90 -21.40 31.32
C TYR A 42 -6.38 -21.19 29.88
N PHE A 43 -6.11 -20.02 29.29
CA PHE A 43 -6.53 -19.73 27.93
C PHE A 43 -5.85 -20.64 26.90
N SER A 44 -4.55 -20.89 27.00
CA SER A 44 -3.83 -21.79 26.09
C SER A 44 -4.42 -23.18 26.06
N ARG A 45 -4.84 -23.71 27.23
CA ARG A 45 -5.47 -25.03 27.37
C ARG A 45 -6.87 -25.06 26.76
N TRP A 46 -7.69 -24.04 27.05
CA TRP A 46 -9.05 -23.99 26.56
C TRP A 46 -9.12 -23.72 25.04
N PHE A 47 -8.25 -22.88 24.49
CA PHE A 47 -8.14 -22.71 23.03
C PHE A 47 -7.84 -24.05 22.36
N LYS A 48 -6.89 -24.83 22.89
CA LYS A 48 -6.57 -26.17 22.36
C LYS A 48 -7.75 -27.12 22.52
N LYS A 49 -8.41 -27.15 23.68
CA LYS A 49 -9.55 -28.05 23.96
C LYS A 49 -10.76 -27.74 23.08
N LEU A 50 -10.96 -26.48 22.73
CA LEU A 50 -12.05 -26.02 21.86
C LEU A 50 -11.68 -26.04 20.36
N GLY A 51 -10.50 -26.53 20.00
CA GLY A 51 -10.03 -26.55 18.60
C GLY A 51 -9.81 -25.16 17.99
N LEU A 52 -9.66 -24.12 18.83
CA LEU A 52 -9.43 -22.77 18.36
C LEU A 52 -7.98 -22.60 17.91
N PRO A 53 -7.72 -21.90 16.78
CA PRO A 53 -6.37 -21.71 16.28
C PRO A 53 -5.50 -20.95 17.27
N VAL A 54 -4.26 -21.39 17.45
CA VAL A 54 -3.31 -20.76 18.35
C VAL A 54 -2.27 -20.03 17.52
N ARG A 55 -2.02 -18.74 17.85
CA ARG A 55 -0.98 -17.95 17.19
C ARG A 55 0.36 -18.67 17.25
N ASN A 56 1.09 -18.67 16.16
CA ASN A 56 2.43 -19.24 16.07
C ASN A 56 3.44 -18.45 16.93
N ASN A 57 4.66 -18.92 17.07
CA ASN A 57 5.68 -18.24 17.87
C ASN A 57 6.08 -16.88 17.28
N SER A 58 6.03 -16.72 15.95
CA SER A 58 6.25 -15.46 15.27
C SER A 58 5.20 -14.43 15.68
N ASP A 59 3.93 -14.82 15.70
CA ASP A 59 2.81 -13.95 16.11
C ASP A 59 2.89 -13.55 17.58
N LYS A 60 3.31 -14.49 18.44
CA LYS A 60 3.49 -14.23 19.88
C LYS A 60 4.62 -13.25 20.17
N SER A 61 5.66 -13.24 19.35
CA SER A 61 6.82 -12.34 19.46
C SER A 61 6.61 -11.00 18.76
N ARG A 62 5.48 -10.81 18.06
CA ARG A 62 5.17 -9.61 17.32
C ARG A 62 5.03 -8.40 18.27
N LYS A 63 5.83 -7.37 18.02
CA LYS A 63 5.84 -6.15 18.85
C LYS A 63 4.62 -5.27 18.59
N TYR A 64 4.10 -5.29 17.35
CA TYR A 64 3.03 -4.43 16.88
C TYR A 64 1.87 -5.27 16.36
N VAL A 65 0.66 -4.75 16.56
CA VAL A 65 -0.57 -5.35 16.03
C VAL A 65 -0.86 -4.77 14.65
N PHE A 66 -1.31 -5.58 13.71
CA PHE A 66 -1.79 -5.18 12.38
C PHE A 66 -2.52 -6.34 11.72
N ASN A 67 -3.37 -6.03 10.76
CA ASN A 67 -4.02 -7.03 9.93
C ASN A 67 -3.09 -7.46 8.78
N GLU A 68 -2.50 -8.64 8.88
CA GLU A 68 -1.60 -9.17 7.85
C GLU A 68 -2.29 -9.74 6.63
N ASN A 69 -3.63 -9.92 6.67
CA ASN A 69 -4.43 -10.51 5.61
C ASN A 69 -5.00 -9.47 4.63
N VAL A 70 -4.71 -8.17 4.80
CA VAL A 70 -5.28 -7.10 3.97
C VAL A 70 -5.01 -7.28 2.48
N PHE A 71 -3.89 -7.92 2.11
CA PHE A 71 -3.52 -8.22 0.73
C PHE A 71 -3.77 -9.68 0.29
N GLU A 72 -4.49 -10.47 1.10
CA GLU A 72 -4.83 -11.84 0.71
C GLU A 72 -5.67 -11.87 -0.57
N LYS A 73 -6.66 -10.97 -0.67
CA LYS A 73 -7.47 -10.74 -1.87
C LYS A 73 -7.53 -9.25 -2.14
N ILE A 74 -7.39 -8.88 -3.40
CA ILE A 74 -7.57 -7.50 -3.85
C ILE A 74 -8.99 -7.37 -4.38
N ASP A 75 -9.93 -7.03 -3.52
CA ASP A 75 -11.37 -7.01 -3.75
C ASP A 75 -12.05 -5.67 -3.42
N THR A 76 -11.28 -4.68 -2.95
CA THR A 76 -11.77 -3.33 -2.64
C THR A 76 -10.91 -2.26 -3.31
N GLU A 77 -11.49 -1.06 -3.47
CA GLU A 77 -10.79 0.14 -3.92
C GLU A 77 -9.49 0.38 -3.14
N GLU A 78 -9.58 0.39 -1.82
CA GLU A 78 -8.46 0.73 -0.95
C GLU A 78 -7.32 -0.28 -1.07
N LYS A 79 -7.64 -1.58 -1.16
CA LYS A 79 -6.64 -2.63 -1.38
C LYS A 79 -5.96 -2.51 -2.75
N ALA A 80 -6.73 -2.21 -3.80
CA ALA A 80 -6.18 -2.00 -5.14
C ALA A 80 -5.30 -0.75 -5.18
N TYR A 81 -5.71 0.34 -4.54
CA TYR A 81 -4.91 1.56 -4.41
C TYR A 81 -3.58 1.29 -3.72
N TRP A 82 -3.61 0.68 -2.52
CA TRP A 82 -2.37 0.40 -1.79
C TRP A 82 -1.48 -0.61 -2.50
N LEU A 83 -2.05 -1.57 -3.25
CA LEU A 83 -1.25 -2.43 -4.12
C LEU A 83 -0.51 -1.60 -5.16
N GLY A 84 -1.20 -0.69 -5.87
CA GLY A 84 -0.58 0.21 -6.85
C GLY A 84 0.50 1.10 -6.24
N PHE A 85 0.24 1.66 -5.06
CA PHE A 85 1.22 2.48 -4.34
C PHE A 85 2.46 1.67 -3.92
N LEU A 86 2.27 0.42 -3.47
CA LEU A 86 3.36 -0.49 -3.16
C LEU A 86 4.14 -0.94 -4.41
N TYR A 87 3.50 -0.98 -5.57
CA TYR A 87 4.18 -1.19 -6.85
C TYR A 87 5.14 -0.06 -7.18
N ALA A 88 4.82 1.18 -6.82
CA ALA A 88 5.67 2.35 -6.97
C ALA A 88 6.71 2.44 -5.84
N ASP A 89 6.30 2.91 -4.68
CA ASP A 89 7.15 3.30 -3.56
C ASP A 89 7.37 2.22 -2.49
N GLY A 90 6.63 1.10 -2.56
CA GLY A 90 6.80 0.00 -1.62
C GLY A 90 8.02 -0.86 -1.91
N TYR A 91 8.50 -1.59 -0.93
CA TYR A 91 9.56 -2.57 -1.10
C TYR A 91 9.39 -3.75 -0.13
N ILE A 92 9.90 -4.90 -0.56
CA ILE A 92 10.02 -6.08 0.28
C ILE A 92 11.51 -6.31 0.54
N MET A 93 11.85 -6.51 1.79
CA MET A 93 13.20 -6.89 2.21
C MET A 93 13.17 -8.36 2.59
N SER A 94 13.97 -9.18 1.89
CA SER A 94 14.09 -10.61 2.19
C SER A 94 14.62 -10.90 3.58
N ARG A 95 14.53 -12.15 3.96
CA ARG A 95 15.11 -12.70 5.18
C ARG A 95 16.61 -12.45 5.27
N ARG A 96 17.05 -11.75 6.28
CA ARG A 96 18.41 -11.95 6.81
C ARG A 96 18.38 -13.26 7.61
N LYS A 97 19.45 -14.03 7.54
CA LYS A 97 19.69 -15.42 8.00
C LYS A 97 18.67 -16.12 8.94
N ASN A 98 17.83 -15.44 9.72
CA ASN A 98 16.82 -16.02 10.62
C ASN A 98 15.64 -15.08 10.90
N GLY A 99 15.32 -14.13 10.02
CA GLY A 99 14.24 -13.16 10.23
C GLY A 99 13.10 -13.29 9.21
N ASN A 100 11.91 -12.84 9.58
CA ASN A 100 10.81 -12.73 8.63
C ASN A 100 11.03 -11.56 7.66
N PRO A 101 10.51 -11.64 6.41
CA PRO A 101 10.57 -10.55 5.46
C PRO A 101 9.83 -9.32 6.00
N LYS A 102 10.24 -8.15 5.51
CA LYS A 102 9.64 -6.87 5.89
C LYS A 102 9.07 -6.20 4.66
N VAL A 103 7.84 -5.72 4.79
CA VAL A 103 7.20 -4.82 3.84
C VAL A 103 7.41 -3.39 4.33
N GLY A 104 7.86 -2.51 3.46
CA GLY A 104 8.15 -1.12 3.83
C GLY A 104 7.66 -0.12 2.80
N ILE A 105 7.35 1.08 3.29
CA ILE A 105 7.14 2.28 2.49
C ILE A 105 8.02 3.37 3.09
N THR A 106 8.73 4.09 2.22
CA THR A 106 9.56 5.24 2.61
C THR A 106 9.15 6.44 1.76
N LEU A 107 8.79 7.54 2.40
CA LEU A 107 8.34 8.77 1.74
C LEU A 107 9.09 9.98 2.30
N SER A 108 8.98 11.13 1.61
CA SER A 108 9.33 12.42 2.20
C SER A 108 8.53 12.65 3.48
N VAL A 109 9.09 13.30 4.48
CA VAL A 109 8.38 13.69 5.70
C VAL A 109 7.13 14.53 5.40
N ASN A 110 7.12 15.28 4.29
CA ASN A 110 5.97 16.07 3.86
C ASN A 110 4.75 15.20 3.50
N ASP A 111 4.96 13.93 3.21
CA ASP A 111 3.92 12.95 2.88
C ASP A 111 3.63 11.99 4.06
N ILE A 112 4.05 12.33 5.30
CA ILE A 112 3.85 11.48 6.49
C ILE A 112 2.37 11.13 6.72
N GLY A 113 1.45 12.06 6.43
CA GLY A 113 0.01 11.81 6.51
C GLY A 113 -0.46 10.67 5.60
N HIS A 114 0.26 10.40 4.51
CA HIS A 114 -0.04 9.25 3.64
C HIS A 114 0.37 7.92 4.27
N LEU A 115 1.50 7.86 5.00
CA LEU A 115 1.87 6.69 5.80
C LEU A 115 0.89 6.46 6.97
N GLU A 116 0.30 7.52 7.54
CA GLU A 116 -0.77 7.39 8.54
C GLU A 116 -2.02 6.73 7.96
N LYS A 117 -2.41 7.08 6.71
CA LYS A 117 -3.50 6.39 6.00
C LYS A 117 -3.17 4.91 5.79
N PHE A 118 -1.94 4.59 5.37
CA PHE A 118 -1.50 3.20 5.23
C PHE A 118 -1.54 2.45 6.56
N ARG A 119 -1.03 3.05 7.64
CA ARG A 119 -1.08 2.47 8.98
C ARG A 119 -2.52 2.17 9.41
N LYS A 120 -3.45 3.10 9.16
CA LYS A 120 -4.87 2.91 9.44
C LYS A 120 -5.47 1.78 8.59
N PHE A 121 -5.15 1.73 7.31
CA PHE A 121 -5.60 0.69 6.38
C PHE A 121 -5.21 -0.72 6.85
N VAL A 122 -3.99 -0.90 7.31
CA VAL A 122 -3.56 -2.19 7.87
C VAL A 122 -3.99 -2.40 9.33
N SER A 123 -4.82 -1.51 9.89
CA SER A 123 -5.25 -1.52 11.30
C SER A 123 -4.06 -1.67 12.25
N GLY A 124 -2.97 -0.93 11.98
CA GLY A 124 -1.69 -1.13 12.65
C GLY A 124 -1.38 -0.08 13.71
N ASP A 125 -0.59 -0.49 14.71
CA ASP A 125 -0.04 0.37 15.76
C ASP A 125 1.48 0.60 15.64
N MET A 126 2.10 0.12 14.54
CA MET A 126 3.52 0.29 14.33
C MET A 126 3.91 1.77 14.16
N PRO A 127 5.06 2.21 14.67
CA PRO A 127 5.50 3.59 14.57
C PRO A 127 5.92 3.94 13.13
N ILE A 128 5.57 5.14 12.71
CA ILE A 128 6.18 5.80 11.56
C ILE A 128 7.45 6.49 12.08
N LYS A 129 8.60 6.05 11.60
CA LYS A 129 9.89 6.60 12.02
C LYS A 129 10.35 7.68 11.05
N ILE A 130 10.85 8.78 11.59
CA ILE A 130 11.45 9.88 10.83
C ILE A 130 12.97 9.71 10.88
N TYR A 131 13.60 9.93 9.74
CA TYR A 131 15.04 9.86 9.56
C TYR A 131 15.55 11.11 8.88
N LYS A 132 16.72 11.55 9.28
CA LYS A 132 17.49 12.58 8.57
C LYS A 132 18.29 11.93 7.44
N PRO A 133 18.54 12.64 6.33
CA PRO A 133 19.40 12.14 5.28
C PRO A 133 20.80 11.85 5.85
N SER A 134 21.44 10.79 5.35
CA SER A 134 22.82 10.51 5.72
C SER A 134 23.75 11.58 5.13
N LYS A 135 24.90 11.83 5.78
CA LYS A 135 25.92 12.76 5.28
C LYS A 135 26.47 12.37 3.88
N SER A 136 26.30 11.10 3.46
CA SER A 136 26.66 10.57 2.15
C SER A 136 25.50 10.58 1.14
N GLY A 137 24.32 11.12 1.52
CA GLY A 137 23.16 11.28 0.62
C GLY A 137 23.37 12.43 -0.36
N TYR A 138 22.48 12.48 -1.39
CA TYR A 138 22.46 13.62 -2.29
C TYR A 138 22.28 14.94 -1.53
N GLU A 139 23.09 15.94 -1.85
CA GLU A 139 22.90 17.31 -1.36
C GLU A 139 21.46 17.75 -1.66
N GLY A 140 20.75 18.23 -0.62
CA GLY A 140 19.34 18.64 -0.75
C GLY A 140 18.32 17.53 -0.46
N SER A 141 18.75 16.31 -0.08
CA SER A 141 17.82 15.29 0.40
C SER A 141 17.16 15.75 1.71
N GLY A 142 15.85 15.94 1.70
CA GLY A 142 15.06 16.27 2.90
C GLY A 142 14.89 15.08 3.84
N ASP A 143 14.34 15.35 5.01
CA ASP A 143 13.95 14.31 5.97
C ASP A 143 12.95 13.34 5.32
N TYR A 144 13.05 12.08 5.69
CA TYR A 144 12.13 11.04 5.20
C TYR A 144 11.50 10.26 6.35
N CYS A 145 10.33 9.73 6.09
CA CYS A 145 9.58 8.91 7.03
C CYS A 145 9.40 7.49 6.46
N ARG A 146 9.32 6.52 7.37
CA ARG A 146 9.25 5.11 7.02
C ARG A 146 8.30 4.35 7.93
N ILE A 147 7.52 3.47 7.33
CA ILE A 147 6.80 2.40 8.02
C ILE A 147 7.38 1.05 7.60
N LEU A 148 7.53 0.13 8.56
CA LEU A 148 8.02 -1.23 8.34
C LEU A 148 7.13 -2.23 9.05
N ILE A 149 6.64 -3.22 8.31
CA ILE A 149 5.82 -4.32 8.79
C ILE A 149 6.60 -5.61 8.60
N THR A 150 6.80 -6.36 9.67
CA THR A 150 7.44 -7.68 9.63
C THR A 150 6.37 -8.75 9.58
N SER A 151 6.11 -9.34 8.41
CA SER A 151 5.13 -10.40 8.21
C SER A 151 5.49 -11.24 6.98
N GLU A 152 5.64 -12.54 7.19
CA GLU A 152 5.77 -13.53 6.12
C GLU A 152 4.52 -13.58 5.24
N LYS A 153 3.34 -13.60 5.89
CA LYS A 153 2.05 -13.69 5.20
C LYS A 153 1.84 -12.50 4.27
N MET A 154 1.97 -11.28 4.80
CA MET A 154 1.79 -10.07 4.00
C MET A 154 2.79 -9.97 2.85
N ALA A 155 4.07 -10.31 3.09
CA ALA A 155 5.09 -10.31 2.04
C ALA A 155 4.77 -11.34 0.96
N SER A 156 4.38 -12.56 1.33
CA SER A 156 4.01 -13.63 0.40
C SER A 156 2.79 -13.26 -0.44
N ASP A 157 1.77 -12.64 0.16
CA ASP A 157 0.58 -12.17 -0.55
C ASP A 157 0.95 -11.08 -1.56
N LEU A 158 1.75 -10.11 -1.17
CA LEU A 158 2.22 -9.04 -2.06
C LEU A 158 3.07 -9.58 -3.20
N ILE A 159 3.96 -10.55 -2.95
CA ILE A 159 4.74 -11.22 -4.00
C ILE A 159 3.81 -11.94 -4.98
N ARG A 160 2.81 -12.65 -4.50
CA ARG A 160 1.79 -13.30 -5.34
C ARG A 160 1.03 -12.29 -6.21
N HIS A 161 0.81 -11.08 -5.71
CA HIS A 161 0.20 -9.98 -6.47
C HIS A 161 1.20 -9.19 -7.32
N GLY A 162 2.49 -9.57 -7.35
CA GLY A 162 3.50 -9.00 -8.25
C GLY A 162 4.38 -7.90 -7.65
N VAL A 163 4.30 -7.62 -6.34
CA VAL A 163 5.27 -6.74 -5.66
C VAL A 163 6.54 -7.54 -5.42
N LEU A 164 7.55 -7.34 -6.24
CA LEU A 164 8.79 -8.10 -6.20
C LEU A 164 9.89 -7.35 -5.43
N GLU A 165 10.87 -8.11 -4.92
CA GLU A 165 12.15 -7.55 -4.52
C GLU A 165 12.91 -7.07 -5.78
N HIS A 166 13.62 -5.94 -5.68
CA HIS A 166 14.33 -5.36 -6.84
C HIS A 166 13.44 -5.14 -8.08
N LYS A 167 12.21 -4.71 -7.86
CA LYS A 167 11.11 -4.67 -8.83
C LYS A 167 11.32 -3.75 -10.04
N THR A 168 12.26 -2.80 -9.99
CA THR A 168 12.37 -1.67 -10.93
C THR A 168 12.35 -2.08 -12.41
N ASN A 169 12.97 -3.20 -12.77
CA ASN A 169 13.12 -3.64 -14.17
C ASN A 169 12.22 -4.83 -14.54
N VAL A 170 11.44 -5.36 -13.59
CA VAL A 170 10.73 -6.65 -13.77
C VAL A 170 9.23 -6.59 -13.48
N LEU A 171 8.71 -5.41 -13.14
CA LEU A 171 7.29 -5.25 -12.82
C LEU A 171 6.40 -5.61 -14.01
N LYS A 172 5.39 -6.43 -13.73
CA LYS A 172 4.31 -6.78 -14.65
C LYS A 172 2.97 -6.30 -14.10
N PRO A 173 1.99 -6.00 -14.97
CA PRO A 173 0.65 -5.64 -14.52
C PRO A 173 0.05 -6.71 -13.62
N PRO A 174 -0.64 -6.32 -12.54
CA PRO A 174 -1.34 -7.28 -11.69
C PRO A 174 -2.60 -7.80 -12.40
N LYS A 175 -3.02 -9.02 -12.03
CA LYS A 175 -4.33 -9.54 -12.44
C LYS A 175 -5.41 -9.02 -11.50
N LEU A 176 -6.21 -8.06 -11.95
CA LEU A 176 -7.26 -7.43 -11.17
C LEU A 176 -8.60 -7.46 -11.92
N PRO A 177 -9.73 -7.46 -11.18
CA PRO A 177 -11.05 -7.17 -11.78
C PRO A 177 -11.04 -5.81 -12.49
N PRO A 178 -11.72 -5.66 -13.64
CA PRO A 178 -11.75 -4.41 -14.40
C PRO A 178 -12.22 -3.19 -13.59
N THR A 179 -13.07 -3.39 -12.60
CA THR A 179 -13.56 -2.34 -11.68
C THR A 179 -12.48 -1.80 -10.74
N LEU A 180 -11.42 -2.55 -10.51
CA LEU A 180 -10.34 -2.19 -9.58
C LEU A 180 -9.09 -1.62 -10.28
N ILE A 181 -9.00 -1.73 -11.61
CA ILE A 181 -7.83 -1.28 -12.39
C ILE A 181 -7.56 0.21 -12.18
N LYS A 182 -8.58 1.07 -12.22
CA LYS A 182 -8.39 2.51 -12.02
C LYS A 182 -7.81 2.86 -10.65
N HIS A 183 -8.20 2.12 -9.61
CA HIS A 183 -7.72 2.35 -8.26
C HIS A 183 -6.25 1.91 -8.10
N PHE A 184 -5.88 0.82 -8.74
CA PHE A 184 -4.48 0.40 -8.84
C PHE A 184 -3.64 1.45 -9.60
N ILE A 185 -4.11 1.92 -10.77
CA ILE A 185 -3.42 2.96 -11.55
C ILE A 185 -3.28 4.25 -10.74
N ARG A 186 -4.30 4.64 -9.96
CA ARG A 186 -4.21 5.79 -9.05
C ARG A 186 -3.10 5.63 -8.03
N GLY A 187 -3.03 4.47 -7.36
CA GLY A 187 -1.97 4.20 -6.39
C GLY A 187 -0.58 4.23 -7.02
N TYR A 188 -0.42 3.61 -8.19
CA TYR A 188 0.83 3.63 -8.95
C TYR A 188 1.22 5.05 -9.39
N TYR A 189 0.26 5.85 -9.87
CA TYR A 189 0.46 7.24 -10.23
C TYR A 189 0.83 8.13 -9.04
N ASP A 190 0.19 7.93 -7.91
CA ASP A 190 0.50 8.68 -6.69
C ASP A 190 1.94 8.47 -6.21
N GLY A 191 2.48 7.28 -6.38
CA GLY A 191 3.90 7.00 -6.14
C GLY A 191 4.80 7.55 -7.26
N ASP A 192 4.83 6.89 -8.40
CA ASP A 192 5.81 7.11 -9.49
C ASP A 192 5.35 8.07 -10.58
N GLY A 193 4.05 8.43 -10.65
CA GLY A 193 3.54 9.35 -11.65
C GLY A 193 3.98 10.78 -11.42
N SER A 194 3.91 11.58 -12.45
CA SER A 194 4.18 13.03 -12.38
C SER A 194 3.16 13.82 -13.18
N ILE A 195 2.86 15.02 -12.72
CA ILE A 195 2.09 16.02 -13.43
C ILE A 195 2.85 17.34 -13.40
N TRP A 196 2.90 17.99 -14.53
CA TRP A 196 3.52 19.31 -14.66
C TRP A 196 2.76 20.15 -15.65
N CYS A 197 2.93 21.47 -15.55
CA CYS A 197 2.42 22.42 -16.52
C CYS A 197 3.58 23.14 -17.20
N GLN A 198 3.39 23.48 -18.46
CA GLN A 198 4.27 24.33 -19.25
C GLN A 198 3.46 25.51 -19.75
N SER A 199 3.95 26.73 -19.48
CA SER A 199 3.42 27.92 -20.11
C SER A 199 4.15 28.15 -21.43
N ASN A 200 3.43 28.64 -22.45
CA ASN A 200 4.07 29.09 -23.67
C ASN A 200 4.97 30.31 -23.39
N LYS A 201 5.80 30.67 -24.35
CA LYS A 201 6.74 31.83 -24.23
C LYS A 201 6.02 33.14 -23.90
N SER A 202 4.75 33.27 -24.25
CA SER A 202 3.93 34.46 -23.95
C SER A 202 3.29 34.41 -22.55
N GLY A 203 3.43 33.30 -21.81
CA GLY A 203 2.82 33.10 -20.47
C GLY A 203 1.29 32.94 -20.45
N LYS A 204 0.64 32.99 -21.62
CA LYS A 204 -0.82 33.04 -21.74
C LYS A 204 -1.49 31.68 -21.76
N ASP A 205 -0.81 30.65 -22.29
CA ASP A 205 -1.37 29.29 -22.39
C ASP A 205 -0.59 28.32 -21.53
N THR A 206 -1.26 27.73 -20.59
CA THR A 206 -0.70 26.66 -19.74
C THR A 206 -1.19 25.32 -20.23
N GLN A 207 -0.25 24.46 -20.62
CA GLN A 207 -0.55 23.09 -21.02
C GLN A 207 -0.06 22.12 -19.98
N TYR A 208 -0.97 21.26 -19.52
CA TYR A 208 -0.66 20.19 -18.57
C TYR A 208 -0.28 18.90 -19.27
N SER A 209 0.64 18.19 -18.65
CA SER A 209 1.10 16.87 -19.09
C SER A 209 1.21 15.94 -17.89
N VAL A 210 0.98 14.65 -18.15
CA VAL A 210 1.13 13.54 -17.20
C VAL A 210 2.23 12.63 -17.70
N GLY A 211 3.05 12.12 -16.80
CA GLY A 211 4.10 11.16 -17.11
C GLY A 211 4.19 10.04 -16.10
N PHE A 212 4.66 8.91 -16.59
CA PHE A 212 4.96 7.71 -15.84
C PHE A 212 6.37 7.23 -16.15
N VAL A 213 6.94 6.53 -15.19
CA VAL A 213 8.19 5.79 -15.34
C VAL A 213 7.93 4.35 -14.90
N GLY A 214 8.39 3.38 -15.68
CA GLY A 214 8.17 1.97 -15.37
C GLY A 214 8.65 1.02 -16.45
N THR A 215 8.34 -0.25 -16.31
CA THR A 215 8.58 -1.27 -17.33
C THR A 215 7.64 -1.06 -18.52
N LYS A 216 8.03 -1.58 -19.68
CA LYS A 216 7.20 -1.55 -20.89
C LYS A 216 5.81 -2.12 -20.62
N ASP A 217 5.74 -3.30 -20.03
CA ASP A 217 4.49 -4.01 -19.74
C ASP A 217 3.53 -3.15 -18.87
N MET A 218 4.07 -2.47 -17.85
CA MET A 218 3.27 -1.59 -16.98
C MET A 218 2.74 -0.37 -17.72
N LEU A 219 3.59 0.26 -18.52
CA LEU A 219 3.19 1.46 -19.25
C LEU A 219 2.19 1.15 -20.38
N GLU A 220 2.38 0.03 -21.09
CA GLU A 220 1.41 -0.46 -22.08
C GLU A 220 0.07 -0.79 -21.44
N PHE A 221 0.08 -1.47 -20.29
CA PHE A 221 -1.15 -1.75 -19.54
C PHE A 221 -1.93 -0.48 -19.19
N ILE A 222 -1.25 0.54 -18.66
CA ILE A 222 -1.89 1.82 -18.32
C ILE A 222 -2.41 2.51 -19.58
N GLN A 223 -1.62 2.56 -20.66
CA GLN A 223 -2.03 3.16 -21.91
C GLN A 223 -3.27 2.48 -22.49
N GLN A 224 -3.30 1.14 -22.50
CA GLN A 224 -4.45 0.37 -22.99
C GLN A 224 -5.71 0.62 -22.16
N GLU A 225 -5.59 0.69 -20.82
CA GLU A 225 -6.73 1.03 -19.98
C GLU A 225 -7.27 2.43 -20.30
N LEU A 226 -6.41 3.43 -20.43
CA LEU A 226 -6.83 4.79 -20.74
C LEU A 226 -7.44 4.90 -22.17
N MET A 227 -6.96 4.12 -23.11
CA MET A 227 -7.55 4.04 -24.47
C MET A 227 -8.92 3.32 -24.42
N SER A 228 -9.06 2.25 -23.69
CA SER A 228 -10.34 1.55 -23.51
C SER A 228 -11.42 2.44 -22.90
N ARG A 229 -11.02 3.40 -22.07
CA ARG A 229 -11.89 4.44 -21.47
C ARG A 229 -12.08 5.66 -22.37
N ARG A 230 -11.50 5.68 -23.56
CA ARG A 230 -11.52 6.81 -24.50
C ARG A 230 -10.92 8.10 -23.94
N ILE A 231 -10.10 8.01 -22.90
CA ILE A 231 -9.31 9.12 -22.35
C ILE A 231 -8.19 9.45 -23.32
N LEU A 232 -7.54 8.43 -23.84
CA LEU A 232 -6.59 8.56 -24.94
C LEU A 232 -7.23 8.10 -26.24
N THR A 233 -7.10 8.88 -27.30
CA THR A 233 -7.62 8.57 -28.64
C THR A 233 -6.56 7.99 -29.59
N ARG A 234 -5.30 7.96 -29.14
CA ARG A 234 -4.16 7.41 -29.86
C ARG A 234 -3.10 6.90 -28.91
N GLU A 235 -2.20 6.09 -29.39
CA GLU A 235 -0.99 5.71 -28.65
C GLU A 235 0.00 6.86 -28.55
N TYR A 236 0.68 6.93 -27.42
CA TYR A 236 1.78 7.86 -27.17
C TYR A 236 3.08 7.07 -27.06
N PRO A 237 4.17 7.55 -27.70
CA PRO A 237 5.42 6.82 -27.71
C PRO A 237 6.07 6.76 -26.33
N MET A 238 6.66 5.63 -26.04
CA MET A 238 7.52 5.41 -24.88
C MET A 238 8.98 5.63 -25.28
N SER A 239 9.77 6.18 -24.37
CA SER A 239 11.20 6.39 -24.61
C SER A 239 12.03 5.89 -23.43
N ARG A 240 13.26 5.48 -23.67
CA ARG A 240 14.17 5.11 -22.58
C ARG A 240 14.49 6.34 -21.73
N ARG A 241 14.49 6.17 -20.43
CA ARG A 241 14.89 7.24 -19.49
C ARG A 241 16.39 7.52 -19.56
N ARG A 242 17.19 6.47 -19.79
CA ARG A 242 18.65 6.50 -20.00
C ARG A 242 19.00 5.46 -21.06
N PRO A 243 20.08 5.63 -21.83
CA PRO A 243 20.44 4.69 -22.90
C PRO A 243 20.61 3.25 -22.45
N ASP A 244 21.11 3.03 -21.25
CA ASP A 244 21.45 1.75 -20.62
C ASP A 244 20.36 1.22 -19.67
N SER A 245 19.19 1.85 -19.64
CA SER A 245 18.09 1.48 -18.74
C SER A 245 16.95 0.78 -19.47
N ASP A 246 16.45 -0.31 -18.91
CA ASP A 246 15.22 -0.98 -19.35
C ASP A 246 13.95 -0.26 -18.87
N VAL A 247 14.12 0.73 -18.00
CA VAL A 247 13.04 1.58 -17.52
C VAL A 247 12.69 2.62 -18.57
N LEU A 248 11.41 2.63 -18.93
CA LEU A 248 10.86 3.58 -19.89
C LEU A 248 10.20 4.75 -19.18
N GLN A 249 10.15 5.87 -19.87
CA GLN A 249 9.28 6.99 -19.57
C GLN A 249 8.19 7.10 -20.64
N TRP A 250 7.02 7.44 -20.19
CA TRP A 250 5.84 7.63 -21.03
C TRP A 250 5.10 8.87 -20.59
N LYS A 251 4.64 9.67 -21.52
CA LYS A 251 3.94 10.92 -21.26
C LYS A 251 2.86 11.18 -22.27
N PHE A 252 1.79 11.80 -21.83
CA PHE A 252 0.73 12.37 -22.65
C PHE A 252 0.34 13.74 -22.10
N GLY A 253 -0.29 14.57 -22.92
CA GLY A 253 -0.62 15.94 -22.53
C GLY A 253 -1.81 16.48 -23.31
N GLY A 254 -2.19 17.68 -22.91
CA GLY A 254 -3.39 18.38 -23.36
C GLY A 254 -4.39 18.51 -22.22
N ASN A 255 -4.86 19.74 -21.97
CA ASN A 255 -5.67 20.06 -20.80
C ASN A 255 -6.92 19.18 -20.70
N ASN A 256 -7.62 18.92 -21.80
CA ASN A 256 -8.81 18.05 -21.81
C ASN A 256 -8.47 16.62 -21.44
N ILE A 257 -7.42 16.05 -22.05
CA ILE A 257 -6.97 14.68 -21.78
C ILE A 257 -6.57 14.54 -20.29
N VAL A 258 -5.86 15.53 -19.77
CA VAL A 258 -5.39 15.49 -18.38
C VAL A 258 -6.57 15.66 -17.41
N ILE A 259 -7.58 16.50 -17.74
CA ILE A 259 -8.81 16.60 -16.96
C ILE A 259 -9.54 15.25 -16.94
N ASP A 260 -9.78 14.64 -18.09
CA ASP A 260 -10.50 13.34 -18.17
C ASP A 260 -9.73 12.24 -17.43
N TYR A 261 -8.40 12.24 -17.52
CA TYR A 261 -7.53 11.33 -16.76
C TYR A 261 -7.68 11.52 -15.24
N LEU A 262 -7.62 12.77 -14.76
CA LEU A 262 -7.77 13.07 -13.34
C LEU A 262 -9.17 12.76 -12.82
N MET A 263 -10.19 13.06 -13.61
CA MET A 263 -11.58 12.69 -13.29
C MET A 263 -11.72 11.17 -13.19
N TYR A 264 -11.16 10.42 -14.14
CA TYR A 264 -11.18 8.97 -14.11
C TYR A 264 -10.56 8.40 -12.83
N LEU A 265 -9.42 8.93 -12.38
CA LEU A 265 -8.72 8.40 -11.21
C LEU A 265 -9.29 8.89 -9.87
N TYR A 266 -9.80 10.13 -9.80
CA TYR A 266 -10.03 10.78 -8.51
C TYR A 266 -11.48 11.15 -8.21
N SER A 267 -12.43 11.10 -9.16
CA SER A 267 -13.81 11.55 -8.94
C SER A 267 -14.53 10.85 -7.78
N ASP A 268 -14.25 9.58 -7.58
CA ASP A 268 -14.85 8.73 -6.54
C ASP A 268 -13.80 8.16 -5.56
N ALA A 269 -12.61 8.78 -5.50
CA ALA A 269 -11.50 8.27 -4.74
C ALA A 269 -11.69 8.49 -3.23
N SER A 270 -11.66 7.41 -2.45
CA SER A 270 -11.63 7.45 -0.99
C SER A 270 -10.23 7.61 -0.42
N VAL A 271 -9.19 7.17 -1.14
CA VAL A 271 -7.79 7.24 -0.75
C VAL A 271 -6.92 7.75 -1.90
N TYR A 272 -6.08 8.73 -1.63
CA TYR A 272 -5.15 9.35 -2.59
C TYR A 272 -4.05 10.14 -1.87
N LEU A 273 -3.00 10.51 -2.60
CA LEU A 273 -1.91 11.37 -2.12
C LEU A 273 -2.24 12.84 -2.45
N GLU A 274 -2.57 13.62 -1.43
CA GLU A 274 -3.04 15.01 -1.57
C GLU A 274 -2.12 15.89 -2.42
N ARG A 275 -0.81 15.72 -2.26
CA ARG A 275 0.19 16.49 -3.00
C ARG A 275 0.05 16.33 -4.53
N LYS A 276 -0.32 15.13 -4.98
CA LYS A 276 -0.52 14.86 -6.42
C LYS A 276 -1.75 15.60 -6.94
N LEU A 277 -2.85 15.55 -6.19
CA LEU A 277 -4.10 16.20 -6.59
C LEU A 277 -3.98 17.74 -6.55
N ARG A 278 -3.28 18.30 -5.56
CA ARG A 278 -3.05 19.75 -5.48
C ARG A 278 -2.29 20.32 -6.67
N LYS A 279 -1.37 19.58 -7.28
CA LYS A 279 -0.66 20.01 -8.50
C LYS A 279 -1.60 20.20 -9.69
N ALA A 280 -2.79 19.64 -9.64
CA ALA A 280 -3.83 19.74 -10.66
C ALA A 280 -4.90 20.81 -10.33
N ASP A 281 -4.77 21.55 -9.22
CA ASP A 281 -5.80 22.51 -8.79
C ASP A 281 -6.06 23.58 -9.84
N GLY A 282 -5.04 24.01 -10.60
CA GLY A 282 -5.20 24.93 -11.72
C GLY A 282 -6.09 24.39 -12.86
N LEU A 283 -6.22 23.05 -12.98
CA LEU A 283 -7.11 22.41 -13.97
C LEU A 283 -8.54 22.30 -13.47
N LYS A 284 -8.78 22.26 -12.17
CA LYS A 284 -10.14 22.18 -11.59
C LYS A 284 -10.98 23.39 -12.00
N THR A 285 -10.39 24.58 -12.00
CA THR A 285 -11.06 25.81 -12.45
C THR A 285 -11.51 25.69 -13.91
N LEU A 286 -10.70 25.05 -14.77
CA LEU A 286 -11.04 24.79 -16.17
C LEU A 286 -12.10 23.68 -16.32
N ALA A 287 -12.12 22.68 -15.44
CA ALA A 287 -13.15 21.62 -15.43
C ALA A 287 -14.49 22.16 -14.97
N TYR A 288 -14.54 22.97 -13.92
CA TYR A 288 -15.79 23.60 -13.42
C TYR A 288 -16.40 24.61 -14.41
N SER A 289 -15.60 25.23 -15.29
CA SER A 289 -16.14 26.12 -16.33
C SER A 289 -16.81 25.35 -17.49
N ARG A 290 -16.82 24.00 -17.46
CA ARG A 290 -17.39 23.11 -18.50
C ARG A 290 -18.62 22.32 -18.02
N LEU A 291 -18.94 22.42 -16.73
CA LEU A 291 -20.19 21.94 -16.11
C LEU A 291 -21.20 23.07 -16.06
#